data_7b8325577bdbea5e047ec44aae437d02
#
_entry.id   7b8325577bdbea5e047ec44aae437d02
#
_cell.length_a   1.000
_cell.length_b   1.000
_cell.length_c   1.000
_cell.angle_alpha   90.00
_cell.angle_beta   90.00
_cell.angle_gamma   90.00
#
_symmetry.space_group_name_H-M   'P 1'
#
loop_
_entity.id
_entity.type
_entity.pdbx_description
1 polymer ?
#
loop_
_entity_poly.entity_id
_entity_poly.type
_entity_poly.pdbx_seq_one_letter_code
_entity_poly.pdbx_strand_id
1 'polypeptide(L)'
;MVAVRGSHLLNPQDFVIEQWCSSLKLPTATEKSLIDAWYYAQAKIAEHADKMENAVLTLQSGVEMVEILHEMNMDSESLLTAMLFPLVANQLVDWEQIQEDFGPKITKLLKGVEEMDNIRQLNASHSANASQVDNVRRMLLAMVDDFRCVIIKLAERITFLRDAENHFCEEEKVLAAKECSNIYAPLANRL
;
A
#
# COMPACT_ATOMS: atom_id res chain seq x y z
N MET A 1 -12.52 -21.14 9.34
CA MET A 1 -11.72 -21.10 8.09
C MET A 1 -11.79 -19.69 7.58
N VAL A 2 -10.69 -18.95 7.58
CA VAL A 2 -10.66 -17.59 7.03
C VAL A 2 -10.66 -17.73 5.51
N ALA A 3 -11.70 -17.19 4.84
CA ALA A 3 -11.73 -17.16 3.39
C ALA A 3 -10.66 -16.15 2.93
N VAL A 4 -9.66 -16.64 2.22
CA VAL A 4 -8.70 -15.75 1.54
C VAL A 4 -9.45 -15.19 0.31
N ARG A 5 -9.75 -13.90 0.32
CA ARG A 5 -10.22 -13.21 -0.88
C ARG A 5 -9.04 -13.15 -1.86
N GLY A 6 -9.22 -13.71 -3.04
CA GLY A 6 -8.29 -13.53 -4.13
C GLY A 6 -8.26 -12.08 -4.60
N SER A 7 -7.17 -11.68 -5.23
CA SER A 7 -7.08 -10.40 -5.94
C SER A 7 -8.18 -10.32 -6.99
N HIS A 8 -8.98 -9.26 -6.95
CA HIS A 8 -9.91 -8.95 -8.03
C HIS A 8 -9.09 -8.32 -9.15
N LEU A 9 -8.74 -9.11 -10.16
CA LEU A 9 -8.11 -8.57 -11.35
C LEU A 9 -9.03 -7.48 -11.92
N LEU A 10 -8.61 -6.23 -11.77
CA LEU A 10 -9.29 -5.12 -12.43
C LEU A 10 -9.11 -5.31 -13.93
N ASN A 11 -10.19 -5.52 -14.66
CA ASN A 11 -10.15 -5.35 -16.10
C ASN A 11 -10.13 -3.83 -16.37
N PRO A 12 -9.02 -3.24 -16.83
CA PRO A 12 -8.93 -1.80 -17.02
C PRO A 12 -9.97 -1.24 -18.00
N GLN A 13 -10.53 -2.11 -18.86
CA GLN A 13 -11.53 -1.72 -19.85
C GLN A 13 -12.94 -1.59 -19.24
N ASP A 14 -13.20 -2.27 -18.13
CA ASP A 14 -14.52 -2.33 -17.51
C ASP A 14 -14.57 -1.60 -16.17
N PHE A 15 -13.43 -1.16 -15.62
CA PHE A 15 -13.37 -0.48 -14.34
C PHE A 15 -13.70 1.00 -14.45
N VAL A 16 -14.79 1.42 -13.81
CA VAL A 16 -15.25 2.81 -13.76
C VAL A 16 -15.11 3.31 -12.33
N ILE A 17 -14.14 4.20 -12.09
CA ILE A 17 -13.78 4.69 -10.76
C ILE A 17 -14.96 5.34 -10.03
N GLU A 18 -15.82 6.09 -10.73
CA GLU A 18 -16.98 6.76 -10.15
C GLU A 18 -18.00 5.75 -9.61
N GLN A 19 -18.24 4.66 -10.34
CA GLN A 19 -19.16 3.61 -9.89
C GLN A 19 -18.59 2.84 -8.70
N TRP A 20 -17.30 2.56 -8.73
CA TRP A 20 -16.62 1.90 -7.62
C TRP A 20 -16.62 2.77 -6.36
N CYS A 21 -16.25 4.06 -6.45
CA CYS A 21 -16.30 4.98 -5.32
C CYS A 21 -17.71 5.08 -4.73
N SER A 22 -18.74 5.21 -5.59
CA SER A 22 -20.14 5.29 -5.14
C SER A 22 -20.59 4.00 -4.43
N SER A 23 -20.03 2.83 -4.79
CA SER A 23 -20.32 1.56 -4.12
C SER A 23 -19.80 1.50 -2.68
N LEU A 24 -18.74 2.24 -2.36
CA LEU A 24 -18.14 2.33 -1.03
C LEU A 24 -18.96 3.18 -0.06
N LYS A 25 -19.93 3.95 -0.54
CA LYS A 25 -20.81 4.82 0.28
C LYS A 25 -20.01 5.79 1.18
N LEU A 26 -18.94 6.33 0.67
CA LEU A 26 -18.10 7.30 1.36
C LEU A 26 -18.76 8.69 1.41
N PRO A 27 -18.32 9.59 2.30
CA PRO A 27 -18.68 11.00 2.22
C PRO A 27 -18.30 11.59 0.87
N THR A 28 -19.16 12.44 0.28
CA THR A 28 -18.97 13.02 -1.06
C THR A 28 -17.60 13.68 -1.26
N ALA A 29 -17.08 14.34 -0.22
CA ALA A 29 -15.76 14.95 -0.30
C ALA A 29 -14.64 13.91 -0.45
N THR A 30 -14.72 12.78 0.26
CA THR A 30 -13.77 11.67 0.17
C THR A 30 -13.87 10.97 -1.17
N GLU A 31 -15.09 10.72 -1.64
CA GLU A 31 -15.36 10.13 -2.96
C GLU A 31 -14.68 10.95 -4.06
N LYS A 32 -14.94 12.25 -4.08
CA LYS A 32 -14.32 13.16 -5.05
C LYS A 32 -12.80 13.11 -4.98
N SER A 33 -12.22 13.19 -3.79
CA SER A 33 -10.76 13.16 -3.61
C SER A 33 -10.14 11.84 -4.08
N LEU A 34 -10.80 10.71 -3.89
CA LEU A 34 -10.35 9.41 -4.40
C LEU A 34 -10.41 9.34 -5.93
N ILE A 35 -11.46 9.89 -6.54
CA ILE A 35 -11.58 9.98 -8.00
C ILE A 35 -10.44 10.86 -8.57
N ASP A 36 -10.19 12.02 -7.96
CA ASP A 36 -9.10 12.91 -8.37
C ASP A 36 -7.73 12.21 -8.23
N ALA A 37 -7.50 11.48 -7.12
CA ALA A 37 -6.27 10.72 -6.90
C ALA A 37 -6.09 9.57 -7.90
N TRP A 38 -7.17 8.91 -8.31
CA TRP A 38 -7.13 7.87 -9.35
C TRP A 38 -6.70 8.43 -10.70
N TYR A 39 -7.32 9.53 -11.15
CA TYR A 39 -6.94 10.16 -12.43
C TYR A 39 -5.52 10.72 -12.39
N TYR A 40 -5.10 11.26 -11.24
CA TYR A 40 -3.71 11.64 -11.03
C TYR A 40 -2.77 10.44 -11.17
N ALA A 41 -3.09 9.31 -10.56
CA ALA A 41 -2.30 8.09 -10.66
C ALA A 41 -2.21 7.58 -12.11
N GLN A 42 -3.32 7.56 -12.84
CA GLN A 42 -3.31 7.19 -14.26
C GLN A 42 -2.41 8.11 -15.10
N ALA A 43 -2.46 9.41 -14.87
CA ALA A 43 -1.63 10.38 -15.59
C ALA A 43 -0.15 10.13 -15.31
N LYS A 44 0.24 9.95 -14.04
CA LYS A 44 1.63 9.67 -13.64
C LYS A 44 2.17 8.36 -14.20
N ILE A 45 1.36 7.33 -14.22
CA ILE A 45 1.72 6.04 -14.84
C ILE A 45 1.91 6.21 -16.35
N ALA A 46 1.03 6.96 -17.03
CA ALA A 46 1.15 7.22 -18.46
C ALA A 46 2.41 8.04 -18.82
N GLU A 47 2.80 9.00 -17.97
CA GLU A 47 4.06 9.75 -18.12
C GLU A 47 5.31 8.86 -18.06
N HIS A 48 5.21 7.70 -17.38
CA HIS A 48 6.32 6.77 -17.16
C HIS A 48 6.12 5.41 -17.86
N ALA A 49 5.27 5.34 -18.88
CA ALA A 49 4.89 4.08 -19.54
C ALA A 49 6.10 3.28 -20.06
N ASP A 50 7.17 3.96 -20.49
CA ASP A 50 8.40 3.32 -20.98
C ASP A 50 9.19 2.57 -19.87
N LYS A 51 8.92 2.85 -18.61
CA LYS A 51 9.63 2.29 -17.46
C LYS A 51 8.80 1.28 -16.66
N MET A 52 7.52 1.13 -16.99
CA MET A 52 6.59 0.32 -16.22
C MET A 52 6.16 -0.94 -16.96
N GLU A 53 6.61 -2.09 -16.48
CA GLU A 53 6.13 -3.40 -16.97
C GLU A 53 4.70 -3.71 -16.50
N ASN A 54 4.24 -3.11 -15.38
CA ASN A 54 3.00 -3.48 -14.70
C ASN A 54 2.12 -2.29 -14.25
N ALA A 55 1.82 -1.38 -15.19
CA ALA A 55 0.97 -0.21 -14.93
C ALA A 55 -0.40 -0.55 -14.31
N VAL A 56 -1.02 -1.64 -14.78
CA VAL A 56 -2.34 -2.10 -14.28
C VAL A 56 -2.25 -2.59 -12.84
N LEU A 57 -1.20 -3.34 -12.49
CA LEU A 57 -1.00 -3.84 -11.13
C LEU A 57 -0.78 -2.72 -10.13
N THR A 58 -0.13 -1.63 -10.55
CA THR A 58 0.08 -0.45 -9.70
C THR A 58 -1.25 0.21 -9.33
N LEU A 59 -2.14 0.42 -10.30
CA LEU A 59 -3.48 0.96 -10.06
C LEU A 59 -4.35 0.01 -9.23
N GLN A 60 -4.32 -1.27 -9.57
CA GLN A 60 -5.05 -2.32 -8.85
C GLN A 60 -4.64 -2.38 -7.38
N SER A 61 -3.34 -2.32 -7.10
CA SER A 61 -2.82 -2.32 -5.72
C SER A 61 -3.39 -1.16 -4.91
N GLY A 62 -3.47 0.05 -5.49
CA GLY A 62 -4.08 1.21 -4.83
C GLY A 62 -5.56 0.98 -4.49
N VAL A 63 -6.34 0.47 -5.43
CA VAL A 63 -7.77 0.16 -5.24
C VAL A 63 -7.96 -0.90 -4.15
N GLU A 64 -7.22 -2.01 -4.19
CA GLU A 64 -7.31 -3.06 -3.19
C GLU A 64 -6.92 -2.58 -1.78
N MET A 65 -5.88 -1.75 -1.68
CA MET A 65 -5.51 -1.13 -0.41
C MET A 65 -6.64 -0.26 0.15
N VAL A 66 -7.28 0.54 -0.70
CA VAL A 66 -8.44 1.36 -0.30
C VAL A 66 -9.59 0.49 0.20
N GLU A 67 -9.91 -0.62 -0.48
CA GLU A 67 -10.96 -1.55 -0.04
C GLU A 67 -10.67 -2.15 1.34
N ILE A 68 -9.43 -2.61 1.57
CA ILE A 68 -9.01 -3.16 2.86
C ILE A 68 -9.16 -2.10 3.96
N LEU A 69 -8.68 -0.89 3.73
CA LEU A 69 -8.74 0.19 4.71
C LEU A 69 -10.17 0.69 4.94
N HIS A 70 -11.00 0.69 3.91
CA HIS A 70 -12.41 1.02 4.01
C HIS A 70 -13.16 0.00 4.88
N GLU A 71 -12.92 -1.30 4.71
CA GLU A 71 -13.49 -2.37 5.56
C GLU A 71 -13.08 -2.20 7.04
N MET A 72 -11.91 -1.61 7.29
CA MET A 72 -11.42 -1.28 8.63
C MET A 72 -11.94 0.06 9.17
N ASN A 73 -12.80 0.77 8.42
CA ASN A 73 -13.32 2.09 8.75
C ASN A 73 -12.22 3.14 8.97
N MET A 74 -11.16 3.10 8.18
CA MET A 74 -10.10 4.10 8.22
C MET A 74 -10.58 5.44 7.65
N ASP A 75 -9.90 6.52 8.06
CA ASP A 75 -10.24 7.88 7.66
C ASP A 75 -9.90 8.18 6.19
N SER A 76 -10.42 9.30 5.69
CA SER A 76 -10.23 9.75 4.31
C SER A 76 -8.77 9.95 3.94
N GLU A 77 -7.94 10.44 4.87
CA GLU A 77 -6.51 10.65 4.64
C GLU A 77 -5.78 9.32 4.43
N SER A 78 -6.14 8.29 5.20
CA SER A 78 -5.61 6.93 5.04
C SER A 78 -6.00 6.31 3.70
N LEU A 79 -7.27 6.49 3.27
CA LEU A 79 -7.75 5.98 1.98
C LEU A 79 -7.02 6.66 0.80
N LEU A 80 -6.83 7.98 0.85
CA LEU A 80 -6.08 8.73 -0.15
C LEU A 80 -4.60 8.30 -0.19
N THR A 81 -4.00 8.14 0.98
CA THR A 81 -2.62 7.64 1.10
C THR A 81 -2.48 6.27 0.46
N ALA A 82 -3.43 5.36 0.67
CA ALA A 82 -3.44 4.03 0.07
C ALA A 82 -3.52 4.08 -1.47
N MET A 83 -4.37 4.95 -2.02
CA MET A 83 -4.50 5.12 -3.47
C MET A 83 -3.21 5.64 -4.11
N LEU A 84 -2.48 6.52 -3.43
CA LEU A 84 -1.27 7.17 -3.95
C LEU A 84 0.02 6.40 -3.65
N PHE A 85 0.04 5.55 -2.62
CA PHE A 85 1.25 4.86 -2.17
C PHE A 85 1.94 4.03 -3.28
N PRO A 86 1.23 3.31 -4.15
CA PRO A 86 1.87 2.59 -5.25
C PRO A 86 2.69 3.47 -6.20
N LEU A 87 2.34 4.76 -6.36
CA LEU A 87 3.13 5.70 -7.17
C LEU A 87 4.47 6.03 -6.49
N VAL A 88 4.44 6.22 -5.17
CA VAL A 88 5.63 6.48 -4.35
C VAL A 88 6.54 5.26 -4.35
N ALA A 89 5.99 4.08 -4.12
CA ALA A 89 6.72 2.81 -4.10
C ALA A 89 7.42 2.51 -5.43
N ASN A 90 6.86 2.95 -6.55
CA ASN A 90 7.43 2.82 -7.88
C ASN A 90 8.23 4.05 -8.34
N GLN A 91 8.44 5.05 -7.48
CA GLN A 91 9.20 6.27 -7.77
C GLN A 91 8.67 7.06 -8.99
N LEU A 92 7.35 7.12 -9.14
CA LEU A 92 6.68 7.80 -10.25
C LEU A 92 6.34 9.27 -9.94
N VAL A 93 6.56 9.71 -8.71
CA VAL A 93 6.21 11.06 -8.22
C VAL A 93 7.28 11.57 -7.28
N ASP A 94 7.48 12.89 -7.30
CA ASP A 94 8.36 13.60 -6.36
C ASP A 94 7.59 14.08 -5.13
N TRP A 95 8.31 14.23 -4.00
CA TRP A 95 7.71 14.64 -2.73
C TRP A 95 7.15 16.05 -2.74
N GLU A 96 7.81 16.96 -3.45
CA GLU A 96 7.35 18.34 -3.63
C GLU A 96 6.01 18.36 -4.35
N GLN A 97 5.88 17.59 -5.43
CA GLN A 97 4.65 17.50 -6.21
C GLN A 97 3.50 16.90 -5.39
N ILE A 98 3.75 15.82 -4.64
CA ILE A 98 2.74 15.23 -3.75
C ILE A 98 2.28 16.24 -2.70
N GLN A 99 3.20 17.03 -2.16
CA GLN A 99 2.86 18.03 -1.14
C GLN A 99 2.05 19.19 -1.72
N GLU A 100 2.32 19.62 -2.94
CA GLU A 100 1.56 20.66 -3.64
C GLU A 100 0.15 20.18 -3.98
N ASP A 101 0.01 18.96 -4.51
CA ASP A 101 -1.25 18.43 -5.02
C ASP A 101 -2.18 17.88 -3.92
N PHE A 102 -1.62 17.22 -2.88
CA PHE A 102 -2.39 16.52 -1.83
C PHE A 102 -2.17 17.06 -0.41
N GLY A 103 -1.25 17.98 -0.24
CA GLY A 103 -0.99 18.66 1.02
C GLY A 103 -0.12 17.89 2.02
N PRO A 104 0.28 18.57 3.11
CA PRO A 104 1.31 18.07 4.03
C PRO A 104 0.88 16.84 4.84
N LYS A 105 -0.41 16.64 5.08
CA LYS A 105 -0.90 15.49 5.87
C LYS A 105 -0.75 14.18 5.11
N ILE A 106 -1.17 14.15 3.85
CA ILE A 106 -1.02 12.98 2.97
C ILE A 106 0.46 12.69 2.74
N THR A 107 1.26 13.73 2.47
CA THR A 107 2.71 13.60 2.29
C THR A 107 3.37 13.00 3.53
N LYS A 108 2.99 13.42 4.75
CA LYS A 108 3.53 12.87 5.99
C LYS A 108 3.19 11.38 6.14
N LEU A 109 1.95 10.98 5.86
CA LEU A 109 1.55 9.57 5.91
C LEU A 109 2.31 8.72 4.87
N LEU A 110 2.40 9.18 3.63
CA LEU A 110 3.15 8.49 2.57
C LEU A 110 4.62 8.27 2.95
N LYS A 111 5.29 9.31 3.48
CA LYS A 111 6.67 9.20 3.97
C LYS A 111 6.80 8.19 5.10
N GLY A 112 5.87 8.21 6.06
CA GLY A 112 5.87 7.23 7.17
C GLY A 112 5.70 5.79 6.70
N VAL A 113 4.88 5.55 5.68
CA VAL A 113 4.71 4.21 5.09
C VAL A 113 5.97 3.78 4.33
N GLU A 114 6.62 4.68 3.59
CA GLU A 114 7.86 4.40 2.86
C GLU A 114 9.04 4.13 3.82
N GLU A 115 9.14 4.87 4.92
CA GLU A 115 10.18 4.65 5.94
C GLU A 115 10.12 3.24 6.51
N MET A 116 8.95 2.63 6.62
CA MET A 116 8.82 1.24 7.05
C MET A 116 9.46 0.24 6.08
N ASP A 117 9.48 0.52 4.77
CA ASP A 117 10.18 -0.32 3.79
C ASP A 117 11.68 -0.18 3.89
N ASN A 118 12.19 1.01 4.11
CA ASN A 118 13.62 1.25 4.28
C ASN A 118 14.18 0.47 5.48
N ILE A 119 13.45 0.45 6.60
CA ILE A 119 13.84 -0.31 7.78
C ILE A 119 13.86 -1.82 7.49
N ARG A 120 12.90 -2.33 6.75
CA ARG A 120 12.85 -3.73 6.34
C ARG A 120 14.05 -4.11 5.48
N GLN A 121 14.40 -3.31 4.50
CA GLN A 121 15.53 -3.57 3.59
C GLN A 121 16.88 -3.59 4.34
N LEU A 122 17.09 -2.69 5.30
CA LEU A 122 18.30 -2.66 6.12
C LEU A 122 18.48 -3.94 6.95
N ASN A 123 17.39 -4.60 7.33
CA ASN A 123 17.43 -5.80 8.17
C ASN A 123 17.35 -7.12 7.37
N ALA A 124 16.91 -7.09 6.12
CA ALA A 124 16.84 -8.28 5.25
C ALA A 124 18.22 -8.79 4.82
N SER A 125 19.26 -7.94 4.87
CA SER A 125 20.63 -8.28 4.47
C SER A 125 21.39 -9.15 5.51
N HIS A 126 20.82 -9.38 6.68
CA HIS A 126 21.41 -10.22 7.71
C HIS A 126 20.47 -11.38 8.06
N SER A 127 20.99 -12.61 8.15
CA SER A 127 20.25 -13.79 8.59
C SER A 127 19.66 -13.55 9.99
N ALA A 128 18.38 -13.21 10.04
CA ALA A 128 17.74 -12.67 11.23
C ALA A 128 17.52 -13.75 12.30
N ASN A 129 18.20 -13.61 13.43
CA ASN A 129 17.87 -14.31 14.67
C ASN A 129 16.59 -13.76 15.28
N ALA A 130 15.85 -14.54 16.07
CA ALA A 130 14.60 -14.13 16.72
C ALA A 130 14.69 -12.77 17.48
N SER A 131 15.83 -12.49 18.09
CA SER A 131 16.12 -11.21 18.76
C SER A 131 16.16 -10.02 17.79
N GLN A 132 16.66 -10.23 16.57
CA GLN A 132 16.71 -9.18 15.54
C GLN A 132 15.32 -8.86 15.00
N VAL A 133 14.50 -9.88 14.81
CA VAL A 133 13.08 -9.71 14.38
C VAL A 133 12.30 -8.89 15.41
N ASP A 134 12.47 -9.15 16.70
CA ASP A 134 11.81 -8.34 17.75
C ASP A 134 12.33 -6.91 17.81
N ASN A 135 13.59 -6.67 17.52
CA ASN A 135 14.15 -5.33 17.42
C ASN A 135 13.56 -4.57 16.23
N VAL A 136 13.42 -5.22 15.06
CA VAL A 136 12.76 -4.63 13.86
C VAL A 136 11.33 -4.23 14.18
N ARG A 137 10.56 -5.10 14.83
CA ARG A 137 9.17 -4.79 15.22
C ARG A 137 9.08 -3.60 16.16
N ARG A 138 9.95 -3.53 17.17
CA ARG A 138 9.99 -2.40 18.11
C ARG A 138 10.40 -1.11 17.40
N MET A 139 11.36 -1.18 16.48
CA MET A 139 11.85 -0.06 15.70
C MET A 139 10.73 0.47 14.78
N LEU A 140 10.01 -0.41 14.07
CA LEU A 140 8.87 -0.03 13.25
C LEU A 140 7.78 0.69 14.07
N LEU A 141 7.45 0.18 15.25
CA LEU A 141 6.45 0.82 16.12
C LEU A 141 6.95 2.13 16.77
N ALA A 142 8.25 2.25 17.03
CA ALA A 142 8.82 3.43 17.69
C ALA A 142 9.07 4.60 16.72
N MET A 143 9.29 4.32 15.43
CA MET A 143 9.59 5.33 14.42
C MET A 143 8.33 5.94 13.79
N VAL A 144 7.18 5.33 13.99
CA VAL A 144 5.93 5.80 13.38
C VAL A 144 5.21 6.74 14.36
N ASP A 145 5.26 8.04 14.09
CA ASP A 145 4.49 9.06 14.80
C ASP A 145 2.97 8.84 14.69
N ASP A 146 2.55 8.15 13.63
CA ASP A 146 1.15 7.92 13.29
C ASP A 146 0.91 6.44 13.00
N PHE A 147 0.15 5.76 13.86
CA PHE A 147 -0.15 4.33 13.73
C PHE A 147 -0.87 3.96 12.43
N ARG A 148 -1.50 4.94 11.75
CA ARG A 148 -2.13 4.72 10.44
C ARG A 148 -1.13 4.26 9.40
N CYS A 149 0.13 4.71 9.47
CA CYS A 149 1.19 4.23 8.58
C CYS A 149 1.37 2.71 8.68
N VAL A 150 1.30 2.17 9.90
CA VAL A 150 1.42 0.71 10.11
C VAL A 150 0.25 -0.04 9.47
N ILE A 151 -0.98 0.47 9.65
CA ILE A 151 -2.18 -0.15 9.07
C ILE A 151 -2.14 -0.09 7.54
N ILE A 152 -1.77 1.05 6.96
CA ILE A 152 -1.60 1.21 5.50
C ILE A 152 -0.54 0.25 4.98
N LYS A 153 0.58 0.10 5.69
CA LYS A 153 1.63 -0.85 5.31
C LYS A 153 1.16 -2.30 5.38
N LEU A 154 0.35 -2.66 6.37
CA LEU A 154 -0.24 -3.99 6.44
C LEU A 154 -1.21 -4.24 5.27
N ALA A 155 -2.01 -3.26 4.88
CA ALA A 155 -2.87 -3.35 3.70
C ALA A 155 -2.03 -3.57 2.43
N GLU A 156 -0.96 -2.81 2.24
CA GLU A 156 -0.03 -2.99 1.12
C GLU A 156 0.58 -4.41 1.12
N ARG A 157 0.98 -4.94 2.27
CA ARG A 157 1.50 -6.31 2.35
C ARG A 157 0.45 -7.37 2.01
N ILE A 158 -0.80 -7.15 2.35
CA ILE A 158 -1.90 -8.06 1.98
C ILE A 158 -2.10 -8.07 0.47
N THR A 159 -2.14 -6.90 -0.19
CA THR A 159 -2.28 -6.82 -1.65
C THR A 159 -1.10 -7.49 -2.34
N PHE A 160 0.12 -7.20 -1.90
CA PHE A 160 1.34 -7.84 -2.40
C PHE A 160 1.30 -9.37 -2.28
N LEU A 161 0.87 -9.92 -1.14
CA LEU A 161 0.80 -11.37 -0.94
C LEU A 161 -0.29 -12.03 -1.80
N ARG A 162 -1.42 -11.33 -2.03
CA ARG A 162 -2.48 -11.83 -2.93
C ARG A 162 -2.01 -11.94 -4.37
N ASP A 163 -1.16 -11.02 -4.79
CA ASP A 163 -0.62 -10.97 -6.14
C ASP A 163 0.60 -11.89 -6.34
N ALA A 164 1.28 -12.24 -5.26
CA ALA A 164 2.50 -13.06 -5.27
C ALA A 164 2.30 -14.44 -5.93
N GLU A 165 1.09 -15.01 -5.85
CA GLU A 165 0.78 -16.30 -6.48
C GLU A 165 0.96 -16.26 -8.00
N ASN A 166 0.66 -15.12 -8.62
CA ASN A 166 0.62 -14.96 -10.07
C ASN A 166 1.92 -14.44 -10.67
N HIS A 167 2.73 -13.70 -9.90
CA HIS A 167 3.82 -12.89 -10.46
C HIS A 167 5.20 -13.20 -9.89
N PHE A 168 5.33 -14.01 -8.81
CA PHE A 168 6.61 -14.26 -8.15
C PHE A 168 7.14 -15.67 -8.38
N CYS A 169 8.48 -15.79 -8.45
CA CYS A 169 9.13 -17.09 -8.40
C CYS A 169 9.05 -17.71 -7.00
N GLU A 170 9.33 -19.02 -6.88
CA GLU A 170 9.21 -19.74 -5.61
C GLU A 170 10.12 -19.17 -4.51
N GLU A 171 11.29 -18.66 -4.85
CA GLU A 171 12.23 -18.05 -3.89
C GLU A 171 11.65 -16.75 -3.30
N GLU A 172 11.04 -15.92 -4.13
CA GLU A 172 10.36 -14.68 -3.72
C GLU A 172 9.13 -14.95 -2.84
N LYS A 173 8.34 -15.98 -3.19
CA LYS A 173 7.20 -16.43 -2.38
C LYS A 173 7.63 -16.88 -0.98
N VAL A 174 8.70 -17.67 -0.90
CA VAL A 174 9.26 -18.13 0.38
C VAL A 174 9.76 -16.96 1.23
N LEU A 175 10.41 -15.97 0.60
CA LEU A 175 10.88 -14.77 1.29
C LEU A 175 9.69 -13.94 1.82
N ALA A 176 8.70 -13.68 0.99
CA ALA A 176 7.49 -12.97 1.38
C ALA A 176 6.73 -13.66 2.52
N ALA A 177 6.62 -15.00 2.47
CA ALA A 177 6.00 -15.78 3.54
C ALA A 177 6.76 -15.69 4.86
N LYS A 178 8.10 -15.71 4.83
CA LYS A 178 8.95 -15.52 6.03
C LYS A 178 8.79 -14.11 6.61
N GLU A 179 8.78 -13.08 5.79
CA GLU A 179 8.55 -11.70 6.23
C GLU A 179 7.16 -11.55 6.88
N CYS A 180 6.14 -12.10 6.23
CA CYS A 180 4.78 -12.10 6.76
C CYS A 180 4.70 -12.75 8.14
N SER A 181 5.22 -13.97 8.27
CA SER A 181 5.22 -14.73 9.52
C SER A 181 6.02 -14.07 10.63
N ASN A 182 7.17 -13.51 10.31
CA ASN A 182 8.12 -13.01 11.30
C ASN A 182 7.88 -11.55 11.70
N ILE A 183 7.36 -10.73 10.80
CA ILE A 183 7.22 -9.28 11.02
C ILE A 183 5.75 -8.86 11.02
N TYR A 184 5.05 -9.04 9.89
CA TYR A 184 3.75 -8.41 9.68
C TYR A 184 2.61 -9.04 10.49
N ALA A 185 2.53 -10.38 10.58
CA ALA A 185 1.49 -11.02 11.36
C ALA A 185 1.60 -10.73 12.87
N PRO A 186 2.80 -10.80 13.51
CA PRO A 186 2.95 -10.36 14.90
C PRO A 186 2.74 -8.85 15.11
N LEU A 187 3.04 -8.01 14.09
CA LEU A 187 2.75 -6.59 14.14
C LEU A 187 1.24 -6.33 14.15
N ALA A 188 0.50 -6.98 13.26
CA ALA A 188 -0.95 -6.89 13.19
C ALA A 188 -1.66 -7.37 14.47
N ASN A 189 -1.11 -8.39 15.15
CA ASN A 189 -1.65 -8.88 16.41
C ASN A 189 -1.47 -7.92 17.61
N ARG A 190 -0.68 -6.87 17.46
CA ARG A 190 -0.43 -5.87 18.52
C ARG A 190 -1.24 -4.57 18.35
N LEU A 191 -1.87 -4.40 17.19
CA LEU A 191 -2.76 -3.28 16.87
C LEU A 191 -4.20 -3.61 17.25
#